data_dd3f4c72ec70335065a6d72cd15745d9
#
_entry.id   dd3f4c72ec70335065a6d72cd15745d9
#
_cell.length_a   1.000
_cell.length_b   1.000
_cell.length_c   1.000
_cell.angle_alpha   90.00
_cell.angle_beta   90.00
_cell.angle_gamma   90.00
#
_symmetry.space_group_name_H-M   'P 1'
#
loop_
_entity.id
_entity.type
_entity.pdbx_description
1 polymer ?
#
loop_
_entity_poly.entity_id
_entity_poly.type
_entity_poly.pdbx_seq_one_letter_code
_entity_poly.pdbx_strand_id
1 'polypeptide(L)'
;CGIHADIPEPYFTFKENAWAKASYVNKETQKSCFAEDSGLVVPALNGEPGVLSARYAGVDTTDAKNNAKLLSAIQHVDDKRCYYQAVICLIINGAEYYFEGKCMGTITLTPRGNDGFGYDPLFIPDGYNQTFGELPLAEKNKISHRAEAMGKLLAFLNTY
;
A
#
# COMPACT_ATOMS: atom_id res chain seq x y z
N CYS A 1 -18.78 9.63 -8.45
CA CYS A 1 -18.21 10.23 -9.64
C CYS A 1 -18.05 9.11 -10.66
N GLY A 2 -18.66 9.13 -11.84
CA GLY A 2 -18.60 8.05 -12.84
C GLY A 2 -17.27 7.97 -13.61
N ILE A 3 -16.13 8.13 -12.94
CA ILE A 3 -14.81 7.98 -13.56
C ILE A 3 -14.45 6.50 -13.49
N HIS A 4 -14.38 5.84 -14.64
CA HIS A 4 -13.99 4.43 -14.81
C HIS A 4 -12.66 4.32 -15.56
N ALA A 5 -11.85 5.38 -15.60
CA ALA A 5 -10.55 5.36 -16.24
C ALA A 5 -9.54 4.58 -15.39
N ASP A 6 -8.78 3.71 -16.05
CA ASP A 6 -7.54 3.17 -15.50
C ASP A 6 -6.50 4.29 -15.52
N ILE A 7 -6.20 4.86 -14.35
CA ILE A 7 -5.27 5.98 -14.26
C ILE A 7 -3.85 5.41 -14.25
N PRO A 8 -3.00 5.74 -15.24
CA PRO A 8 -1.64 5.24 -15.28
C PRO A 8 -0.84 5.63 -14.05
N GLU A 9 -0.05 4.69 -13.54
CA GLU A 9 0.90 4.87 -12.43
C GLU A 9 2.34 4.74 -12.96
N PRO A 10 2.84 5.76 -13.69
CA PRO A 10 4.12 5.65 -14.39
C PRO A 10 5.32 5.99 -13.51
N TYR A 11 5.08 6.44 -12.27
CA TYR A 11 6.11 6.98 -11.40
C TYR A 11 6.75 5.92 -10.49
N PHE A 12 7.91 6.25 -9.95
CA PHE A 12 8.72 5.35 -9.13
C PHE A 12 8.51 5.53 -7.62
N THR A 13 7.64 6.45 -7.22
CA THR A 13 7.31 6.67 -5.82
C THR A 13 5.79 6.64 -5.58
N PHE A 14 5.38 6.15 -4.41
CA PHE A 14 3.99 6.18 -3.98
C PHE A 14 3.42 7.60 -3.98
N LYS A 15 4.24 8.59 -3.59
CA LYS A 15 3.83 10.00 -3.55
C LYS A 15 3.44 10.52 -4.93
N GLU A 16 4.28 10.27 -5.94
CA GLU A 16 4.02 10.73 -7.31
C GLU A 16 2.82 10.03 -7.93
N ASN A 17 2.66 8.72 -7.70
CA ASN A 17 1.49 7.97 -8.18
C ASN A 17 0.20 8.42 -7.48
N ALA A 18 0.22 8.65 -6.15
CA ALA A 18 -0.93 9.20 -5.43
C ALA A 18 -1.31 10.59 -5.96
N TRP A 19 -0.32 11.45 -6.21
CA TRP A 19 -0.52 12.76 -6.83
C TRP A 19 -1.13 12.65 -8.22
N ALA A 20 -0.61 11.79 -9.09
CA ALA A 20 -1.11 11.62 -10.44
C ALA A 20 -2.59 11.21 -10.44
N LYS A 21 -2.95 10.26 -9.57
CA LYS A 21 -4.35 9.82 -9.40
C LYS A 21 -5.25 10.94 -8.89
N ALA A 22 -4.83 11.66 -7.84
CA ALA A 22 -5.60 12.78 -7.28
C ALA A 22 -5.76 13.93 -8.30
N SER A 23 -4.67 14.28 -8.99
CA SER A 23 -4.66 15.36 -10.00
C SER A 23 -5.58 15.05 -11.17
N TYR A 24 -5.58 13.78 -11.63
CA TYR A 24 -6.50 13.36 -12.69
C TYR A 24 -7.96 13.52 -12.25
N VAL A 25 -8.33 13.01 -11.08
CA VAL A 25 -9.69 13.11 -10.55
C VAL A 25 -10.10 14.58 -10.33
N ASN A 26 -9.21 15.37 -9.74
CA ASN A 26 -9.46 16.80 -9.51
C ASN A 26 -9.70 17.55 -10.82
N LYS A 27 -8.90 17.29 -11.85
CA LYS A 27 -9.04 17.90 -13.18
C LYS A 27 -10.36 17.54 -13.84
N GLU A 28 -10.77 16.28 -13.80
CA GLU A 28 -12.00 15.80 -14.42
C GLU A 28 -13.26 16.28 -13.67
N THR A 29 -13.20 16.41 -12.35
CA THR A 29 -14.37 16.72 -11.53
C THR A 29 -14.45 18.17 -11.09
N GLN A 30 -13.34 18.89 -11.10
CA GLN A 30 -13.18 20.24 -10.51
C GLN A 30 -13.55 20.26 -9.02
N LYS A 31 -13.41 19.13 -8.31
CA LYS A 31 -13.75 18.97 -6.89
C LYS A 31 -12.52 18.61 -6.08
N SER A 32 -12.55 19.01 -4.82
CA SER A 32 -11.60 18.48 -3.83
C SER A 32 -11.70 16.95 -3.79
N CYS A 33 -10.56 16.28 -3.76
CA CYS A 33 -10.49 14.83 -3.79
C CYS A 33 -9.19 14.35 -3.15
N PHE A 34 -9.13 13.07 -2.83
CA PHE A 34 -7.88 12.43 -2.47
C PHE A 34 -7.71 11.12 -3.24
N ALA A 35 -6.48 10.70 -3.38
CA ALA A 35 -6.11 9.38 -3.91
C ALA A 35 -4.95 8.80 -3.11
N GLU A 36 -4.86 7.48 -3.11
CA GLU A 36 -3.84 6.72 -2.39
C GLU A 36 -3.00 5.91 -3.38
N ASP A 37 -1.72 5.80 -3.08
CA ASP A 37 -0.86 4.75 -3.62
C ASP A 37 -0.14 4.03 -2.49
N SER A 38 0.00 2.69 -2.61
CA SER A 38 0.55 1.88 -1.52
C SER A 38 1.15 0.58 -2.02
N GLY A 39 2.01 0.02 -1.19
CA GLY A 39 2.62 -1.28 -1.48
C GLY A 39 3.50 -1.80 -0.35
N LEU A 40 4.02 -2.99 -0.58
CA LEU A 40 5.00 -3.65 0.27
C LEU A 40 6.40 -3.23 -0.15
N VAL A 41 7.23 -2.85 0.82
CA VAL A 41 8.62 -2.48 0.61
C VAL A 41 9.52 -3.43 1.39
N VAL A 42 10.45 -4.09 0.70
CA VAL A 42 11.43 -4.99 1.28
C VAL A 42 12.82 -4.42 1.08
N PRO A 43 13.45 -3.79 2.09
CA PRO A 43 14.75 -3.13 1.96
C PRO A 43 15.84 -4.06 1.41
N ALA A 44 15.85 -5.31 1.86
CA ALA A 44 16.83 -6.31 1.40
C ALA A 44 16.68 -6.70 -0.09
N LEU A 45 15.57 -6.35 -0.72
CA LEU A 45 15.32 -6.46 -2.16
C LEU A 45 15.37 -5.10 -2.86
N ASN A 46 16.16 -4.14 -2.36
CA ASN A 46 16.26 -2.78 -2.89
C ASN A 46 14.91 -2.04 -2.96
N GLY A 47 13.99 -2.37 -2.06
CA GLY A 47 12.66 -1.77 -1.98
C GLY A 47 11.58 -2.48 -2.80
N GLU A 48 11.92 -3.51 -3.58
CA GLU A 48 10.90 -4.31 -4.28
C GLU A 48 9.98 -5.04 -3.30
N PRO A 49 8.70 -5.28 -3.68
CA PRO A 49 8.02 -4.87 -4.91
C PRO A 49 7.71 -3.36 -5.02
N GLY A 50 7.62 -2.60 -3.91
CA GLY A 50 7.42 -1.16 -3.93
C GLY A 50 6.15 -0.75 -4.72
N VAL A 51 6.26 0.24 -5.60
CA VAL A 51 5.16 0.71 -6.47
C VAL A 51 4.65 -0.35 -7.45
N LEU A 52 5.40 -1.43 -7.63
CA LEU A 52 4.98 -2.57 -8.47
C LEU A 52 4.17 -3.62 -7.69
N SER A 53 3.80 -3.37 -6.44
CA SER A 53 3.17 -4.37 -5.57
C SER A 53 1.99 -5.09 -6.20
N ALA A 54 1.10 -4.38 -6.87
CA ALA A 54 -0.07 -4.98 -7.52
C ALA A 54 0.27 -5.79 -8.79
N ARG A 55 1.40 -5.51 -9.43
CA ARG A 55 1.82 -6.11 -10.72
C ARG A 55 3.25 -6.68 -10.68
N TYR A 56 3.70 -7.11 -9.51
CA TYR A 56 5.08 -7.55 -9.30
C TYR A 56 5.48 -8.74 -10.18
N ALA A 57 4.57 -9.68 -10.40
CA ALA A 57 4.80 -10.83 -11.29
C ALA A 57 4.37 -10.58 -12.76
N GLY A 58 4.02 -9.36 -13.12
CA GLY A 58 3.63 -8.96 -14.50
C GLY A 58 2.28 -8.26 -14.55
N VAL A 59 1.86 -7.84 -15.77
CA VAL A 59 0.64 -7.05 -15.98
C VAL A 59 -0.61 -7.88 -15.66
N ASP A 60 -0.71 -9.10 -16.19
CA ASP A 60 -1.85 -10.01 -15.97
C ASP A 60 -1.57 -10.99 -14.83
N THR A 61 -1.29 -10.45 -13.64
CA THR A 61 -0.92 -11.24 -12.47
C THR A 61 -2.08 -11.47 -11.51
N THR A 62 -1.85 -12.33 -10.53
CA THR A 62 -2.72 -12.58 -9.37
C THR A 62 -1.90 -12.41 -8.09
N ASP A 63 -2.57 -12.19 -6.95
CA ASP A 63 -1.90 -12.15 -5.65
C ASP A 63 -1.04 -13.41 -5.41
N ALA A 64 -1.54 -14.58 -5.81
CA ALA A 64 -0.78 -15.82 -5.68
C ALA A 64 0.53 -15.81 -6.48
N LYS A 65 0.53 -15.27 -7.71
CA LYS A 65 1.74 -15.14 -8.53
C LYS A 65 2.70 -14.09 -7.95
N ASN A 66 2.18 -12.97 -7.46
CA ASN A 66 2.98 -11.94 -6.80
C ASN A 66 3.65 -12.50 -5.53
N ASN A 67 2.90 -13.23 -4.70
CA ASN A 67 3.41 -13.90 -3.51
C ASN A 67 4.49 -14.93 -3.85
N ALA A 68 4.26 -15.76 -4.87
CA ALA A 68 5.25 -16.76 -5.30
C ALA A 68 6.56 -16.10 -5.77
N LYS A 69 6.48 -15.00 -6.53
CA LYS A 69 7.67 -14.25 -6.95
C LYS A 69 8.41 -13.65 -5.76
N LEU A 70 7.69 -13.05 -4.80
CA LEU A 70 8.30 -12.50 -3.58
C LEU A 70 9.00 -13.58 -2.78
N LEU A 71 8.36 -14.73 -2.57
CA LEU A 71 8.96 -15.87 -1.86
C LEU A 71 10.23 -16.36 -2.54
N SER A 72 10.21 -16.48 -3.87
CA SER A 72 11.41 -16.87 -4.63
C SER A 72 12.56 -15.87 -4.46
N ALA A 73 12.25 -14.57 -4.45
CA ALA A 73 13.26 -13.53 -4.30
C ALA A 73 13.87 -13.49 -2.87
N ILE A 74 13.07 -13.78 -1.82
CA ILE A 74 13.48 -13.59 -0.44
C ILE A 74 13.93 -14.87 0.29
N GLN A 75 13.74 -16.06 -0.29
CA GLN A 75 13.98 -17.33 0.38
C GLN A 75 15.41 -17.49 0.92
N HIS A 76 16.40 -16.92 0.23
CA HIS A 76 17.81 -16.99 0.58
C HIS A 76 18.37 -15.70 1.21
N VAL A 77 17.50 -14.75 1.52
CA VAL A 77 17.85 -13.47 2.14
C VAL A 77 17.67 -13.62 3.65
N ASP A 78 18.68 -13.27 4.44
CA ASP A 78 18.63 -13.39 5.90
C ASP A 78 17.68 -12.36 6.52
N ASP A 79 17.80 -11.10 6.11
CA ASP A 79 16.96 -10.02 6.60
C ASP A 79 15.61 -9.97 5.84
N LYS A 80 14.56 -10.41 6.50
CA LYS A 80 13.20 -10.46 5.98
C LYS A 80 12.33 -9.28 6.46
N ARG A 81 12.93 -8.26 7.06
CA ARG A 81 12.20 -7.06 7.46
C ARG A 81 11.62 -6.36 6.25
N CYS A 82 10.40 -5.90 6.44
CA CYS A 82 9.65 -5.20 5.40
C CYS A 82 8.68 -4.22 6.05
N TYR A 83 8.02 -3.43 5.24
CA TYR A 83 6.91 -2.61 5.69
C TYR A 83 5.92 -2.38 4.56
N TYR A 84 4.65 -2.30 4.92
CA TYR A 84 3.67 -1.68 4.05
C TYR A 84 3.73 -0.16 4.20
N GLN A 85 3.60 0.53 3.09
CA GLN A 85 3.53 1.99 3.05
C GLN A 85 2.32 2.42 2.23
N ALA A 86 1.60 3.44 2.72
CA ALA A 86 0.58 4.16 1.98
C ALA A 86 0.92 5.63 1.95
N VAL A 87 0.68 6.27 0.82
CA VAL A 87 0.74 7.73 0.68
C VAL A 87 -0.59 8.20 0.10
N ILE A 88 -1.25 9.11 0.80
CA ILE A 88 -2.45 9.79 0.35
C ILE A 88 -2.07 11.19 -0.11
N CYS A 89 -2.49 11.55 -1.33
CA CYS A 89 -2.48 12.92 -1.82
C CYS A 89 -3.90 13.49 -1.73
N LEU A 90 -4.09 14.55 -0.96
CA LEU A 90 -5.32 15.34 -0.91
C LEU A 90 -5.15 16.61 -1.73
N ILE A 91 -6.08 16.89 -2.64
CA ILE A 91 -6.19 18.18 -3.33
C ILE A 91 -7.46 18.86 -2.82
N ILE A 92 -7.30 19.99 -2.16
CA ILE A 92 -8.40 20.78 -1.59
C ILE A 92 -8.13 22.28 -1.80
N ASN A 93 -9.11 22.99 -2.34
CA ASN A 93 -9.01 24.43 -2.65
C ASN A 93 -7.76 24.79 -3.51
N GLY A 94 -7.33 23.89 -4.40
CA GLY A 94 -6.17 24.06 -5.25
C GLY A 94 -4.81 23.81 -4.56
N ALA A 95 -4.80 23.48 -3.27
CA ALA A 95 -3.59 23.09 -2.54
C ALA A 95 -3.44 21.58 -2.41
N GLU A 96 -2.21 21.10 -2.36
CA GLU A 96 -1.87 19.69 -2.25
C GLU A 96 -1.30 19.37 -0.85
N TYR A 97 -1.81 18.30 -0.25
CA TYR A 97 -1.35 17.80 1.05
C TYR A 97 -1.08 16.31 0.96
N TYR A 98 -0.09 15.83 1.73
CA TYR A 98 0.32 14.43 1.70
C TYR A 98 0.32 13.83 3.10
N PHE A 99 -0.22 12.60 3.19
CA PHE A 99 -0.30 11.85 4.44
C PHE A 99 0.27 10.45 4.22
N GLU A 100 1.28 10.12 4.98
CA GLU A 100 1.98 8.84 4.88
C GLU A 100 1.70 8.00 6.10
N GLY A 101 1.46 6.71 5.88
CA GLY A 101 1.36 5.69 6.92
C GLY A 101 2.23 4.49 6.60
N LYS A 102 2.82 3.89 7.64
CA LYS A 102 3.64 2.68 7.55
C LYS A 102 3.19 1.64 8.56
N CYS A 103 3.32 0.38 8.18
CA CYS A 103 3.20 -0.75 9.10
C CYS A 103 4.44 -1.60 8.94
N MET A 104 5.28 -1.63 9.98
CA MET A 104 6.52 -2.41 9.99
C MET A 104 6.21 -3.88 10.26
N GLY A 105 7.05 -4.77 9.75
CA GLY A 105 6.88 -6.20 9.95
C GLY A 105 7.95 -7.04 9.27
N THR A 106 7.67 -8.32 9.15
CA THR A 106 8.56 -9.32 8.57
C THR A 106 7.81 -10.24 7.62
N ILE A 107 8.51 -10.78 6.62
CA ILE A 107 7.96 -11.78 5.71
C ILE A 107 8.16 -13.17 6.27
N THR A 108 7.07 -13.96 6.36
CA THR A 108 7.15 -15.41 6.57
C THR A 108 7.31 -16.14 5.24
N LEU A 109 8.11 -17.21 5.22
CA LEU A 109 8.27 -18.06 4.04
C LEU A 109 7.10 -19.04 3.83
N THR A 110 6.24 -19.19 4.82
CA THR A 110 5.04 -20.04 4.75
C THR A 110 3.82 -19.14 4.77
N PRO A 111 3.04 -19.05 3.67
CA PRO A 111 1.80 -18.31 3.64
C PRO A 111 0.81 -18.82 4.69
N ARG A 112 0.16 -17.92 5.42
CA ARG A 112 -0.82 -18.24 6.46
C ARG A 112 -2.03 -17.29 6.37
N GLY A 113 -3.21 -17.84 6.61
CA GLY A 113 -4.47 -17.11 6.50
C GLY A 113 -4.96 -16.97 5.06
N ASN A 114 -6.25 -16.65 4.92
CA ASN A 114 -6.93 -16.51 3.64
C ASN A 114 -7.67 -15.17 3.53
N ASP A 115 -7.61 -14.35 4.58
CA ASP A 115 -8.26 -13.04 4.59
C ASP A 115 -7.35 -11.97 4.00
N GLY A 116 -7.96 -10.86 3.58
CA GLY A 116 -7.23 -9.73 3.01
C GLY A 116 -6.93 -9.86 1.53
N PHE A 117 -5.81 -9.28 1.09
CA PHE A 117 -5.39 -9.21 -0.31
C PHE A 117 -3.87 -9.02 -0.41
N GLY A 118 -3.33 -9.14 -1.62
CA GLY A 118 -1.93 -8.89 -1.89
C GLY A 118 -1.00 -9.84 -1.11
N TYR A 119 -0.08 -9.26 -0.34
CA TYR A 119 0.92 -10.01 0.43
C TYR A 119 0.51 -10.30 1.88
N ASP A 120 -0.75 -10.09 2.24
CA ASP A 120 -1.26 -10.31 3.59
C ASP A 120 -0.97 -11.70 4.17
N PRO A 121 -1.02 -12.80 3.39
CA PRO A 121 -0.64 -14.13 3.89
C PRO A 121 0.84 -14.27 4.26
N LEU A 122 1.71 -13.36 3.81
CA LEU A 122 3.14 -13.39 4.05
C LEU A 122 3.62 -12.36 5.07
N PHE A 123 2.82 -11.34 5.36
CA PHE A 123 3.23 -10.20 6.18
C PHE A 123 2.82 -10.38 7.64
N ILE A 124 3.79 -10.46 8.54
CA ILE A 124 3.61 -10.48 10.00
C ILE A 124 3.94 -9.08 10.52
N PRO A 125 2.96 -8.30 11.01
CA PRO A 125 3.22 -6.98 11.58
C PRO A 125 4.00 -7.08 12.89
N ASP A 126 4.81 -6.08 13.19
CA ASP A 126 5.57 -6.00 14.42
C ASP A 126 4.65 -6.07 15.65
N GLY A 127 5.06 -6.86 16.65
CA GLY A 127 4.29 -7.10 17.86
C GLY A 127 3.23 -8.22 17.73
N TYR A 128 3.10 -8.86 16.58
CA TYR A 128 2.18 -9.98 16.33
C TYR A 128 2.92 -11.26 15.92
N ASN A 129 2.27 -12.39 16.12
CA ASN A 129 2.73 -13.70 15.62
C ASN A 129 1.87 -14.21 14.45
N GLN A 130 0.81 -13.48 14.11
CA GLN A 130 -0.13 -13.79 13.05
C GLN A 130 0.17 -12.90 11.83
N THR A 131 -0.08 -13.44 10.64
CA THR A 131 -0.02 -12.63 9.41
C THR A 131 -1.24 -11.73 9.29
N PHE A 132 -1.19 -10.73 8.42
CA PHE A 132 -2.38 -9.96 8.07
C PHE A 132 -3.50 -10.81 7.48
N GLY A 133 -3.15 -11.93 6.83
CA GLY A 133 -4.12 -12.90 6.35
C GLY A 133 -4.80 -13.74 7.43
N GLU A 134 -4.25 -13.76 8.65
CA GLU A 134 -4.82 -14.45 9.82
C GLU A 134 -5.52 -13.50 10.80
N LEU A 135 -5.15 -12.20 10.77
CA LEU A 135 -5.70 -11.21 11.68
C LEU A 135 -7.13 -10.82 11.30
N PRO A 136 -8.05 -10.71 12.27
CA PRO A 136 -9.37 -10.14 12.01
C PRO A 136 -9.28 -8.74 11.38
N LEU A 137 -10.16 -8.46 10.42
CA LEU A 137 -10.18 -7.17 9.72
C LEU A 137 -10.23 -5.96 10.68
N ALA A 138 -10.98 -6.07 11.77
CA ALA A 138 -11.07 -5.02 12.78
C ALA A 138 -9.72 -4.72 13.45
N GLU A 139 -8.87 -5.73 13.64
CA GLU A 139 -7.53 -5.57 14.21
C GLU A 139 -6.57 -4.99 13.18
N LYS A 140 -6.58 -5.54 11.96
CA LYS A 140 -5.79 -5.00 10.85
C LYS A 140 -6.08 -3.52 10.59
N ASN A 141 -7.35 -3.12 10.67
CA ASN A 141 -7.76 -1.72 10.46
C ASN A 141 -7.27 -0.75 11.54
N LYS A 142 -6.78 -1.23 12.68
CA LYS A 142 -6.18 -0.37 13.71
C LYS A 142 -4.70 -0.10 13.49
N ILE A 143 -3.99 -1.05 12.88
CA ILE A 143 -2.53 -1.07 12.80
C ILE A 143 -1.97 -0.94 11.39
N SER A 144 -2.82 -0.98 10.36
CA SER A 144 -2.35 -0.96 8.99
C SER A 144 -1.80 0.41 8.56
N HIS A 145 -0.90 0.40 7.59
CA HIS A 145 -0.38 1.59 6.92
C HIS A 145 -1.49 2.53 6.42
N ARG A 146 -2.58 1.97 5.90
CA ARG A 146 -3.76 2.74 5.44
C ARG A 146 -4.50 3.40 6.59
N ALA A 147 -4.65 2.69 7.72
CA ALA A 147 -5.28 3.25 8.91
C ALA A 147 -4.49 4.45 9.45
N GLU A 148 -3.16 4.35 9.48
CA GLU A 148 -2.29 5.45 9.91
C GLU A 148 -2.38 6.65 8.95
N ALA A 149 -2.25 6.44 7.64
CA ALA A 149 -2.35 7.50 6.64
C ALA A 149 -3.72 8.19 6.67
N MET A 150 -4.81 7.41 6.75
CA MET A 150 -6.17 7.93 6.84
C MET A 150 -6.42 8.68 8.15
N GLY A 151 -5.88 8.20 9.27
CA GLY A 151 -5.96 8.90 10.56
C GLY A 151 -5.33 10.29 10.49
N LYS A 152 -4.18 10.42 9.84
CA LYS A 152 -3.51 11.71 9.60
C LYS A 152 -4.34 12.64 8.71
N LEU A 153 -4.92 12.12 7.64
CA LEU A 153 -5.82 12.86 6.76
C LEU A 153 -7.05 13.38 7.54
N LEU A 154 -7.70 12.52 8.32
CA LEU A 154 -8.89 12.91 9.10
C LEU A 154 -8.55 13.95 10.17
N ALA A 155 -7.41 13.81 10.85
CA ALA A 155 -6.94 14.79 11.81
C ALA A 155 -6.72 16.17 11.16
N PHE A 156 -6.12 16.18 9.97
CA PHE A 156 -5.95 17.43 9.19
C PHE A 156 -7.30 18.05 8.82
N LEU A 157 -8.24 17.27 8.29
CA LEU A 157 -9.55 17.79 7.88
C LEU A 157 -10.38 18.34 9.04
N ASN A 158 -10.18 17.82 10.27
CA ASN A 158 -10.86 18.34 11.46
C ASN A 158 -10.32 19.71 11.91
N THR A 159 -9.16 20.13 11.42
CA THR A 159 -8.53 21.42 11.74
C THR A 159 -8.50 22.39 10.55
N TYR A 160 -8.87 21.93 9.37
CA TYR A 160 -8.89 22.69 8.13
C TYR A 160 -10.17 23.54 8.01
#